data_740bfd80fa9b5eb6f726018a960a21ed
#
_entry.id   740bfd80fa9b5eb6f726018a960a21ed
#
_cell.length_a   1.000
_cell.length_b   1.000
_cell.length_c   1.000
_cell.angle_alpha   90.00
_cell.angle_beta   90.00
_cell.angle_gamma   90.00
#
_symmetry.space_group_name_H-M   'P 1'
#
loop_
_entity.id
_entity.type
_entity.pdbx_description
1 polymer ?
#
loop_
_entity_poly.entity_id
_entity_poly.type
_entity_poly.pdbx_seq_one_letter_code
_entity_poly.pdbx_strand_id
1 'polypeptide(L)'
;TLMGIFLVTFLFATSYYTGYSYIEPFLQKVAGLSANWVTTTLTIFGAAGLLGSFLFSHYYDKNKYLFIRLVMISVAAALLLLYPISKAHMVVVLLCAFWGMAVMAFNVTFQSEIITYAPAAASSVAMAIYSGIYNLGIGSGTWIGGSICTHLSISYIGIAGGMIAVVAALLCIFVVIKYMKEFDRAA
;
A
#
# COMPACT_ATOMS: atom_id res chain seq x y z
N THR A 1 -9.63 -18.11 2.19
CA THR A 1 -8.36 -17.39 1.94
C THR A 1 -8.56 -16.31 0.89
N LEU A 2 -9.06 -16.60 -0.32
CA LEU A 2 -9.19 -15.66 -1.44
C LEU A 2 -10.02 -14.40 -1.12
N MET A 3 -11.18 -14.56 -0.44
CA MET A 3 -12.01 -13.43 -0.01
C MET A 3 -11.29 -12.50 0.97
N GLY A 4 -10.48 -13.06 1.86
CA GLY A 4 -9.65 -12.26 2.76
C GLY A 4 -8.59 -11.44 2.01
N ILE A 5 -7.97 -12.03 0.99
CA ILE A 5 -7.01 -11.35 0.12
C ILE A 5 -7.70 -10.17 -0.61
N PHE A 6 -8.90 -10.37 -1.16
CA PHE A 6 -9.66 -9.31 -1.80
C PHE A 6 -10.02 -8.16 -0.85
N LEU A 7 -10.44 -8.49 0.38
CA LEU A 7 -10.77 -7.47 1.39
C LEU A 7 -9.52 -6.67 1.80
N VAL A 8 -8.39 -7.34 2.03
CA VAL A 8 -7.12 -6.64 2.32
C VAL A 8 -6.70 -5.77 1.14
N THR A 9 -6.86 -6.23 -0.09
CA THR A 9 -6.58 -5.45 -1.31
C THR A 9 -7.43 -4.18 -1.39
N PHE A 10 -8.73 -4.29 -1.11
CA PHE A 10 -9.63 -3.13 -1.05
C PHE A 10 -9.17 -2.11 -0.01
N LEU A 11 -8.92 -2.56 1.21
CA LEU A 11 -8.47 -1.69 2.32
C LEU A 11 -7.11 -1.08 2.03
N PHE A 12 -6.18 -1.85 1.47
CA PHE A 12 -4.87 -1.35 1.07
C PHE A 12 -5.00 -0.25 0.01
N ALA A 13 -5.72 -0.50 -1.09
CA ALA A 13 -5.89 0.50 -2.14
C ALA A 13 -6.59 1.75 -1.60
N THR A 14 -7.61 1.59 -0.75
CA THR A 14 -8.28 2.71 -0.06
C THR A 14 -7.28 3.52 0.78
N SER A 15 -6.48 2.85 1.61
CA SER A 15 -5.48 3.52 2.46
C SER A 15 -4.44 4.27 1.65
N TYR A 16 -3.88 3.59 0.65
CA TYR A 16 -2.85 4.12 -0.21
C TYR A 16 -3.33 5.37 -0.97
N TYR A 17 -4.49 5.28 -1.62
CA TYR A 17 -5.01 6.39 -2.42
C TYR A 17 -5.61 7.54 -1.59
N THR A 18 -5.95 7.32 -0.32
CA THR A 18 -6.27 8.41 0.62
C THR A 18 -5.09 9.38 0.78
N GLY A 19 -3.86 8.85 0.83
CA GLY A 19 -2.64 9.67 0.88
C GLY A 19 -2.12 10.06 -0.49
N TYR A 20 -1.97 9.08 -1.40
CA TYR A 20 -1.27 9.25 -2.67
C TYR A 20 -1.96 10.20 -3.65
N SER A 21 -3.29 10.20 -3.70
CA SER A 21 -4.04 11.10 -4.61
C SER A 21 -3.78 12.59 -4.32
N TYR A 22 -3.34 12.91 -3.12
CA TYR A 22 -3.08 14.29 -2.65
C TYR A 22 -1.64 14.51 -2.22
N ILE A 23 -0.73 13.59 -2.56
CA ILE A 23 0.67 13.66 -2.15
C ILE A 23 1.39 14.88 -2.73
N GLU A 24 1.13 15.23 -3.99
CA GLU A 24 1.74 16.38 -4.63
C GLU A 24 1.43 17.70 -3.88
N PRO A 25 0.16 18.10 -3.68
CA PRO A 25 -0.15 19.29 -2.91
C PRO A 25 0.25 19.18 -1.44
N PHE A 26 0.32 17.98 -0.85
CA PHE A 26 0.89 17.79 0.49
C PHE A 26 2.37 18.14 0.53
N LEU A 27 3.17 17.64 -0.40
CA LEU A 27 4.61 17.92 -0.49
C LEU A 27 4.88 19.40 -0.73
N GLN A 28 4.05 20.08 -1.52
CA GLN A 28 4.18 21.53 -1.76
C GLN A 28 3.76 22.36 -0.55
N LYS A 29 2.54 22.16 -0.04
CA LYS A 29 1.92 23.04 0.95
C LYS A 29 2.30 22.71 2.40
N VAL A 30 2.47 21.43 2.73
CA VAL A 30 2.76 20.97 4.10
C VAL A 30 4.26 20.75 4.29
N ALA A 31 4.92 20.03 3.40
CA ALA A 31 6.36 19.83 3.49
C ALA A 31 7.17 21.05 3.01
N GLY A 32 6.59 21.93 2.17
CA GLY A 32 7.26 23.14 1.68
C GLY A 32 8.28 22.87 0.58
N LEU A 33 8.14 21.76 -0.14
CA LEU A 33 9.02 21.43 -1.27
C LEU A 33 8.68 22.27 -2.49
N SER A 34 9.70 22.73 -3.22
CA SER A 34 9.51 23.36 -4.53
C SER A 34 8.99 22.35 -5.57
N ALA A 35 8.37 22.84 -6.65
CA ALA A 35 7.81 22.03 -7.70
C ALA A 35 8.82 21.01 -8.27
N ASN A 36 10.07 21.43 -8.47
CA ASN A 36 11.16 20.56 -8.96
C ASN A 36 11.47 19.44 -7.94
N TRP A 37 11.51 19.76 -6.66
CA TRP A 37 11.73 18.76 -5.61
C TRP A 37 10.55 17.80 -5.46
N VAL A 38 9.33 18.26 -5.67
CA VAL A 38 8.14 17.38 -5.68
C VAL A 38 8.23 16.38 -6.84
N THR A 39 8.52 16.87 -8.06
CA THR A 39 8.70 15.99 -9.23
C THR A 39 9.81 14.97 -9.00
N THR A 40 10.95 15.41 -8.47
CA THR A 40 12.07 14.51 -8.13
C THR A 40 11.65 13.47 -7.09
N THR A 41 10.92 13.88 -6.04
CA THR A 41 10.45 12.97 -4.99
C THR A 41 9.49 11.90 -5.55
N LEU A 42 8.55 12.29 -6.40
CA LEU A 42 7.62 11.36 -7.03
C LEU A 42 8.31 10.43 -8.05
N THR A 43 9.34 10.92 -8.74
CA THR A 43 10.18 10.08 -9.60
C THR A 43 10.95 9.04 -8.78
N ILE A 44 11.54 9.45 -7.65
CA ILE A 44 12.23 8.55 -6.72
C ILE A 44 11.24 7.54 -6.12
N PHE A 45 10.02 7.96 -5.76
CA PHE A 45 8.95 7.07 -5.30
C PHE A 45 8.67 5.96 -6.32
N GLY A 46 8.48 6.32 -7.60
CA GLY A 46 8.24 5.36 -8.67
C GLY A 46 9.43 4.42 -8.92
N ALA A 47 10.65 4.99 -9.01
CA ALA A 47 11.88 4.22 -9.22
C ALA A 47 12.17 3.25 -8.07
N ALA A 48 11.92 3.66 -6.83
CA ALA A 48 12.07 2.81 -5.64
C ALA A 48 11.11 1.59 -5.67
N GLY A 49 10.02 1.66 -6.42
CA GLY A 49 9.15 0.52 -6.66
C GLY A 49 9.88 -0.68 -7.29
N LEU A 50 10.89 -0.45 -8.13
CA LEU A 50 11.73 -1.53 -8.69
C LEU A 50 12.43 -2.33 -7.59
N LEU A 51 12.88 -1.65 -6.52
CA LEU A 51 13.45 -2.32 -5.35
C LEU A 51 12.41 -3.19 -4.63
N GLY A 52 11.15 -2.76 -4.59
CA GLY A 52 10.05 -3.55 -4.03
C GLY A 52 9.84 -4.87 -4.77
N SER A 53 9.86 -4.85 -6.11
CA SER A 53 9.81 -6.06 -6.94
C SER A 53 11.05 -6.95 -6.75
N PHE A 54 12.22 -6.34 -6.63
CA PHE A 54 13.47 -7.07 -6.35
C PHE A 54 13.43 -7.75 -4.98
N LEU A 55 12.96 -7.06 -3.94
CA LEU A 55 12.80 -7.64 -2.60
C LEU A 55 11.83 -8.82 -2.62
N PHE A 56 10.72 -8.71 -3.35
CA PHE A 56 9.78 -9.81 -3.54
C PHE A 56 10.51 -11.02 -4.13
N SER A 57 11.17 -10.88 -5.28
CA SER A 57 11.84 -12.00 -5.96
C SER A 57 12.94 -12.69 -5.14
N HIS A 58 13.54 -11.97 -4.18
CA HIS A 58 14.67 -12.48 -3.40
C HIS A 58 14.30 -13.02 -2.03
N TYR A 59 13.27 -12.50 -1.40
CA TYR A 59 12.94 -12.78 0.00
C TYR A 59 11.57 -13.45 0.20
N TYR A 60 10.65 -13.33 -0.74
CA TYR A 60 9.30 -13.86 -0.60
C TYR A 60 9.30 -15.38 -0.37
N ASP A 61 10.01 -16.16 -1.19
CA ASP A 61 10.05 -17.62 -1.09
C ASP A 61 10.74 -18.11 0.19
N LYS A 62 11.62 -17.32 0.78
CA LYS A 62 12.32 -17.68 2.02
C LYS A 62 11.39 -17.68 3.23
N ASN A 63 10.50 -16.72 3.34
CA ASN A 63 9.50 -16.64 4.39
C ASN A 63 8.33 -15.74 3.96
N LYS A 64 7.40 -16.30 3.18
CA LYS A 64 6.29 -15.55 2.60
C LYS A 64 5.43 -14.83 3.65
N TYR A 65 5.16 -15.46 4.79
CA TYR A 65 4.32 -14.85 5.83
C TYR A 65 5.00 -13.68 6.55
N LEU A 66 6.31 -13.77 6.75
CA LEU A 66 7.08 -12.64 7.31
C LEU A 66 7.13 -11.51 6.30
N PHE A 67 7.36 -11.81 5.03
CA PHE A 67 7.39 -10.81 3.96
C PHE A 67 6.07 -10.05 3.85
N ILE A 68 4.92 -10.75 3.82
CA ILE A 68 3.58 -10.15 3.81
C ILE A 68 3.39 -9.22 5.02
N ARG A 69 3.76 -9.67 6.24
CA ARG A 69 3.66 -8.84 7.45
C ARG A 69 4.47 -7.56 7.35
N LEU A 70 5.75 -7.69 6.94
CA LEU A 70 6.64 -6.55 6.80
C LEU A 70 6.12 -5.54 5.78
N VAL A 71 5.64 -6.00 4.64
CA VAL A 71 5.04 -5.13 3.60
C VAL A 71 3.84 -4.36 4.15
N MET A 72 2.92 -5.03 4.82
CA MET A 72 1.72 -4.38 5.40
C MET A 72 2.09 -3.33 6.45
N ILE A 73 3.02 -3.66 7.34
CA ILE A 73 3.50 -2.74 8.39
C ILE A 73 4.24 -1.55 7.76
N SER A 74 5.05 -1.79 6.72
CA SER A 74 5.81 -0.74 6.02
C SER A 74 4.90 0.31 5.39
N VAL A 75 3.80 -0.11 4.76
CA VAL A 75 2.83 0.83 4.16
C VAL A 75 2.13 1.65 5.24
N ALA A 76 1.68 1.00 6.33
CA ALA A 76 1.04 1.71 7.44
C ALA A 76 2.00 2.72 8.09
N ALA A 77 3.25 2.31 8.34
CA ALA A 77 4.28 3.17 8.91
C ALA A 77 4.60 4.36 8.00
N ALA A 78 4.75 4.14 6.68
CA ALA A 78 5.04 5.20 5.72
C ALA A 78 3.95 6.27 5.73
N LEU A 79 2.68 5.87 5.71
CA LEU A 79 1.56 6.80 5.75
C LEU A 79 1.46 7.57 7.08
N LEU A 80 1.58 6.88 8.22
CA LEU A 80 1.51 7.51 9.55
C LEU A 80 2.66 8.48 9.80
N LEU A 81 3.85 8.20 9.27
CA LEU A 81 5.03 9.06 9.43
C LEU A 81 5.03 10.26 8.48
N LEU A 82 4.19 10.29 7.46
CA LEU A 82 4.19 11.32 6.42
C LEU A 82 4.07 12.74 7.01
N TYR A 83 3.13 12.96 7.92
CA TYR A 83 2.94 14.27 8.55
C TYR A 83 4.01 14.61 9.62
N PRO A 84 4.33 13.72 10.58
CA PRO A 84 5.31 14.02 11.61
C PRO A 84 6.68 14.45 11.09
N ILE A 85 7.14 13.87 9.98
CA ILE A 85 8.46 14.17 9.41
C ILE A 85 8.41 15.18 8.26
N SER A 86 7.24 15.72 7.94
CA SER A 86 7.01 16.58 6.76
C SER A 86 7.95 17.77 6.66
N LYS A 87 8.44 18.30 7.79
CA LYS A 87 9.35 19.45 7.82
C LYS A 87 10.82 19.11 7.55
N ALA A 88 11.18 17.83 7.58
CA ALA A 88 12.53 17.38 7.29
C ALA A 88 12.61 16.92 5.82
N HIS A 89 12.91 17.84 4.90
CA HIS A 89 12.78 17.62 3.44
C HIS A 89 13.45 16.34 2.95
N MET A 90 14.72 16.09 3.33
CA MET A 90 15.42 14.87 2.90
C MET A 90 14.81 13.60 3.49
N VAL A 91 14.28 13.67 4.72
CA VAL A 91 13.63 12.53 5.37
C VAL A 91 12.29 12.21 4.68
N VAL A 92 11.55 13.23 4.25
CA VAL A 92 10.31 13.05 3.46
C VAL A 92 10.60 12.37 2.12
N VAL A 93 11.68 12.77 1.42
CA VAL A 93 12.09 12.13 0.15
C VAL A 93 12.42 10.66 0.37
N LEU A 94 13.20 10.35 1.41
CA LEU A 94 13.53 8.96 1.77
C LEU A 94 12.30 8.16 2.20
N LEU A 95 11.38 8.77 2.93
CA LEU A 95 10.11 8.12 3.29
C LEU A 95 9.26 7.83 2.04
N CYS A 96 9.19 8.74 1.09
CA CYS A 96 8.48 8.52 -0.17
C CYS A 96 9.12 7.38 -0.98
N ALA A 97 10.45 7.29 -1.03
CA ALA A 97 11.16 6.16 -1.64
C ALA A 97 10.79 4.84 -0.95
N PHE A 98 10.86 4.80 0.38
CA PHE A 98 10.47 3.63 1.18
C PHE A 98 9.00 3.25 0.94
N TRP A 99 8.11 4.23 0.88
CA TRP A 99 6.69 4.00 0.62
C TRP A 99 6.45 3.43 -0.79
N GLY A 100 7.08 3.99 -1.82
CA GLY A 100 7.00 3.46 -3.20
C GLY A 100 7.47 2.02 -3.31
N MET A 101 8.58 1.69 -2.62
CA MET A 101 9.10 0.32 -2.52
C MET A 101 8.07 -0.61 -1.85
N ALA A 102 7.48 -0.21 -0.73
CA ALA A 102 6.51 -1.02 0.01
C ALA A 102 5.21 -1.24 -0.79
N VAL A 103 4.72 -0.22 -1.50
CA VAL A 103 3.53 -0.31 -2.36
C VAL A 103 3.74 -1.30 -3.50
N MET A 104 4.90 -1.25 -4.17
CA MET A 104 5.19 -2.20 -5.25
C MET A 104 5.37 -3.63 -4.71
N ALA A 105 6.06 -3.79 -3.59
CA ALA A 105 6.17 -5.08 -2.91
C ALA A 105 4.79 -5.66 -2.56
N PHE A 106 3.85 -4.83 -2.09
CA PHE A 106 2.46 -5.23 -1.87
C PHE A 106 1.80 -5.73 -3.17
N ASN A 107 1.87 -4.93 -4.23
CA ASN A 107 1.19 -5.25 -5.49
C ASN A 107 1.66 -6.59 -6.05
N VAL A 108 2.98 -6.81 -6.14
CA VAL A 108 3.53 -8.06 -6.66
C VAL A 108 3.16 -9.25 -5.76
N THR A 109 3.25 -9.08 -4.44
CA THR A 109 2.92 -10.11 -3.46
C THR A 109 1.46 -10.55 -3.57
N PHE A 110 0.52 -9.61 -3.52
CA PHE A 110 -0.90 -9.93 -3.50
C PHE A 110 -1.41 -10.45 -4.84
N GLN A 111 -0.84 -10.00 -5.97
CA GLN A 111 -1.12 -10.61 -7.28
C GLN A 111 -0.62 -12.06 -7.33
N SER A 112 0.56 -12.35 -6.81
CA SER A 112 1.08 -13.73 -6.70
C SER A 112 0.19 -14.60 -5.83
N GLU A 113 -0.27 -14.10 -4.67
CA GLU A 113 -1.17 -14.84 -3.79
C GLU A 113 -2.54 -15.12 -4.41
N ILE A 114 -3.09 -14.17 -5.18
CA ILE A 114 -4.33 -14.40 -5.94
C ILE A 114 -4.18 -15.57 -6.90
N ILE A 115 -3.08 -15.62 -7.65
CA ILE A 115 -2.81 -16.71 -8.60
C ILE A 115 -2.64 -18.04 -7.86
N THR A 116 -1.98 -18.03 -6.71
CA THR A 116 -1.71 -19.23 -5.89
C THR A 116 -2.99 -19.80 -5.29
N TYR A 117 -3.91 -18.97 -4.79
CA TYR A 117 -5.12 -19.43 -4.11
C TYR A 117 -6.35 -19.52 -5.02
N ALA A 118 -6.27 -19.04 -6.25
CA ALA A 118 -7.35 -19.21 -7.23
C ALA A 118 -7.28 -20.61 -7.89
N PRO A 119 -8.42 -21.25 -8.17
CA PRO A 119 -8.43 -22.44 -9.02
C PRO A 119 -7.75 -22.15 -10.35
N ALA A 120 -6.90 -23.06 -10.84
CA ALA A 120 -6.12 -22.86 -12.07
C ALA A 120 -7.00 -22.44 -13.27
N ALA A 121 -8.18 -23.03 -13.43
CA ALA A 121 -9.15 -22.69 -14.48
C ALA A 121 -9.80 -21.30 -14.31
N ALA A 122 -9.69 -20.68 -13.14
CA ALA A 122 -10.34 -19.40 -12.81
C ALA A 122 -9.33 -18.28 -12.47
N SER A 123 -8.03 -18.50 -12.66
CA SER A 123 -7.01 -17.51 -12.29
C SER A 123 -7.18 -16.17 -13.00
N SER A 124 -7.53 -16.17 -14.29
CA SER A 124 -7.81 -14.93 -15.04
C SER A 124 -9.02 -14.18 -14.51
N VAL A 125 -10.07 -14.90 -14.11
CA VAL A 125 -11.26 -14.31 -13.48
C VAL A 125 -10.92 -13.72 -12.12
N ALA A 126 -10.15 -14.44 -11.30
CA ALA A 126 -9.69 -13.95 -10.00
C ALA A 126 -8.85 -12.68 -10.13
N MET A 127 -7.97 -12.59 -11.13
CA MET A 127 -7.20 -11.40 -11.43
C MET A 127 -8.07 -10.23 -11.92
N ALA A 128 -9.10 -10.50 -12.71
CA ALA A 128 -10.05 -9.46 -13.11
C ALA A 128 -10.84 -8.91 -11.90
N ILE A 129 -11.29 -9.78 -11.00
CA ILE A 129 -11.94 -9.39 -9.73
C ILE A 129 -10.97 -8.58 -8.87
N TYR A 130 -9.72 -9.01 -8.72
CA TYR A 130 -8.68 -8.28 -8.01
C TYR A 130 -8.54 -6.85 -8.54
N SER A 131 -8.42 -6.70 -9.87
CA SER A 131 -8.31 -5.39 -10.52
C SER A 131 -9.54 -4.51 -10.28
N GLY A 132 -10.74 -5.08 -10.34
CA GLY A 132 -11.98 -4.37 -10.03
C GLY A 132 -12.03 -3.89 -8.59
N ILE A 133 -11.70 -4.75 -7.64
CA ILE A 133 -11.64 -4.44 -6.21
C ILE A 133 -10.58 -3.38 -5.91
N TYR A 134 -9.42 -3.48 -6.54
CA TYR A 134 -8.36 -2.48 -6.43
C TYR A 134 -8.84 -1.11 -6.92
N ASN A 135 -9.52 -1.05 -8.07
CA ASN A 135 -10.10 0.20 -8.59
C ASN A 135 -11.21 0.78 -7.70
N LEU A 136 -12.04 -0.06 -7.08
CA LEU A 136 -12.99 0.41 -6.06
C LEU A 136 -12.27 1.03 -4.86
N GLY A 137 -11.16 0.44 -4.45
CA GLY A 137 -10.29 1.00 -3.41
C GLY A 137 -9.68 2.34 -3.81
N ILE A 138 -9.22 2.49 -5.07
CA ILE A 138 -8.75 3.78 -5.62
C ILE A 138 -9.82 4.85 -5.47
N GLY A 139 -11.03 4.58 -5.96
CA GLY A 139 -12.14 5.53 -5.90
C GLY A 139 -12.50 5.90 -4.46
N SER A 140 -12.64 4.91 -3.58
CA SER A 140 -12.94 5.11 -2.16
C SER A 140 -11.86 5.93 -1.45
N GLY A 141 -10.60 5.60 -1.67
CA GLY A 141 -9.46 6.31 -1.06
C GLY A 141 -9.35 7.75 -1.54
N THR A 142 -9.50 7.99 -2.84
CA THR A 142 -9.49 9.33 -3.42
C THR A 142 -10.64 10.17 -2.87
N TRP A 143 -11.84 9.59 -2.74
CA TRP A 143 -12.99 10.28 -2.15
C TRP A 143 -12.76 10.64 -0.67
N ILE A 144 -12.24 9.71 0.14
CA ILE A 144 -11.90 9.95 1.56
C ILE A 144 -10.84 11.05 1.66
N GLY A 145 -9.75 10.95 0.89
CA GLY A 145 -8.69 11.96 0.88
C GLY A 145 -9.19 13.34 0.47
N GLY A 146 -10.06 13.42 -0.55
CA GLY A 146 -10.72 14.66 -0.97
C GLY A 146 -11.58 15.27 0.12
N SER A 147 -12.37 14.45 0.81
CA SER A 147 -13.19 14.88 1.95
C SER A 147 -12.33 15.44 3.10
N ILE A 148 -11.20 14.81 3.39
CA ILE A 148 -10.25 15.29 4.40
C ILE A 148 -9.64 16.63 3.97
N CYS A 149 -9.23 16.77 2.72
CA CYS A 149 -8.67 18.02 2.20
C CYS A 149 -9.69 19.17 2.24
N THR A 150 -10.98 18.88 2.03
CA THR A 150 -12.06 19.88 1.96
C THR A 150 -12.57 20.27 3.35
N HIS A 151 -12.76 19.31 4.25
CA HIS A 151 -13.43 19.55 5.53
C HIS A 151 -12.50 19.64 6.73
N LEU A 152 -11.25 19.15 6.61
CA LEU A 152 -10.27 19.17 7.69
C LEU A 152 -8.98 19.90 7.24
N SER A 153 -7.97 19.14 6.87
CA SER A 153 -6.70 19.66 6.35
C SER A 153 -5.96 18.59 5.58
N ILE A 154 -5.30 18.99 4.50
CA ILE A 154 -4.42 18.12 3.73
C ILE A 154 -3.32 17.46 4.59
N SER A 155 -2.96 18.06 5.71
CA SER A 155 -1.98 17.50 6.67
C SER A 155 -2.39 16.12 7.20
N TYR A 156 -3.68 15.81 7.24
CA TYR A 156 -4.21 14.58 7.83
C TYR A 156 -4.38 13.42 6.85
N ILE A 157 -4.09 13.59 5.54
CA ILE A 157 -4.24 12.52 4.54
C ILE A 157 -3.41 11.28 4.88
N GLY A 158 -2.16 11.49 5.34
CA GLY A 158 -1.28 10.41 5.76
C GLY A 158 -1.78 9.68 7.01
N ILE A 159 -2.29 10.43 8.00
CA ILE A 159 -2.84 9.84 9.23
C ILE A 159 -4.08 9.01 8.92
N ALA A 160 -5.03 9.55 8.15
CA ALA A 160 -6.25 8.83 7.79
C ALA A 160 -5.96 7.59 6.93
N GLY A 161 -5.14 7.73 5.89
CA GLY A 161 -4.69 6.58 5.09
C GLY A 161 -3.95 5.55 5.95
N GLY A 162 -3.08 6.01 6.86
CA GLY A 162 -2.34 5.17 7.79
C GLY A 162 -3.23 4.40 8.77
N MET A 163 -4.28 5.00 9.29
CA MET A 163 -5.27 4.30 10.15
C MET A 163 -5.97 3.17 9.38
N ILE A 164 -6.39 3.42 8.13
CA ILE A 164 -6.97 2.39 7.28
C ILE A 164 -5.94 1.29 6.99
N ALA A 165 -4.68 1.65 6.73
CA ALA A 165 -3.58 0.69 6.51
C ALA A 165 -3.31 -0.17 7.75
N VAL A 166 -3.41 0.39 8.96
CA VAL A 166 -3.30 -0.38 10.21
C VAL A 166 -4.42 -1.41 10.31
N VAL A 167 -5.67 -1.02 10.03
CA VAL A 167 -6.79 -1.97 10.01
C VAL A 167 -6.55 -3.08 8.97
N ALA A 168 -6.10 -2.73 7.76
CA ALA A 168 -5.74 -3.70 6.72
C ALA A 168 -4.61 -4.63 7.17
N ALA A 169 -3.58 -4.10 7.84
CA ALA A 169 -2.47 -4.88 8.37
C ALA A 169 -2.90 -5.86 9.48
N LEU A 170 -3.72 -5.40 10.42
CA LEU A 170 -4.25 -6.25 11.48
C LEU A 170 -5.12 -7.38 10.90
N LEU A 171 -6.02 -7.07 9.98
CA LEU A 171 -6.83 -8.07 9.28
C LEU A 171 -5.95 -9.08 8.54
N CYS A 172 -4.94 -8.60 7.81
CA CYS A 172 -4.01 -9.46 7.07
C CYS A 172 -3.23 -10.38 8.01
N ILE A 173 -2.63 -9.83 9.07
CA ILE A 173 -1.71 -10.55 9.96
C ILE A 173 -2.46 -11.58 10.82
N PHE A 174 -3.61 -11.21 11.38
CA PHE A 174 -4.31 -12.06 12.35
C PHE A 174 -5.36 -12.98 11.72
N VAL A 175 -5.92 -12.59 10.57
CA VAL A 175 -6.98 -13.37 9.93
C VAL A 175 -6.47 -14.03 8.65
N VAL A 176 -6.03 -13.23 7.66
CA VAL A 176 -5.73 -13.77 6.31
C VAL A 176 -4.54 -14.73 6.34
N ILE A 177 -3.44 -14.36 7.01
CA ILE A 177 -2.25 -15.23 7.13
C ILE A 177 -2.58 -16.54 7.88
N LYS A 178 -3.52 -16.51 8.84
CA LYS A 178 -3.95 -17.74 9.51
C LYS A 178 -4.61 -18.70 8.51
N TYR A 179 -5.58 -18.22 7.73
CA TYR A 179 -6.25 -19.04 6.72
C TYR A 179 -5.31 -19.47 5.58
N MET A 180 -4.33 -18.65 5.21
CA MET A 180 -3.28 -19.03 4.27
C MET A 180 -2.49 -20.24 4.78
N LYS A 181 -2.05 -20.18 6.05
CA LYS A 181 -1.31 -21.29 6.68
C LYS A 181 -2.12 -22.57 6.80
N GLU A 182 -3.42 -22.47 7.10
CA GLU A 182 -4.31 -23.62 7.17
C GLU A 182 -4.47 -24.26 5.79
N PHE A 183 -4.63 -23.46 4.75
CA PHE A 183 -4.72 -23.92 3.37
C PHE A 183 -3.41 -24.59 2.90
N ASP A 184 -2.26 -23.95 3.13
CA ASP A 184 -0.94 -24.46 2.71
C ASP A 184 -0.52 -25.75 3.45
N ARG A 185 -1.16 -26.06 4.60
CA ARG A 185 -0.98 -27.32 5.31
C ARG A 185 -1.88 -28.43 4.80
N ALA A 186 -2.98 -28.08 4.17
CA ALA A 186 -3.97 -29.03 3.67
C ALA A 186 -3.74 -29.43 2.20
N ALA A 187 -2.92 -28.66 1.47
CA ALA A 187 -2.51 -28.90 0.09
C ALA A 187 -1.25 -29.76 0.03
#